data_81d23c0606d45dc643ff1879e3945b3e
#
_entry.id   81d23c0606d45dc643ff1879e3945b3e
#
_cell.length_a   1.000
_cell.length_b   1.000
_cell.length_c   1.000
_cell.angle_alpha   90.00
_cell.angle_beta   90.00
_cell.angle_gamma   90.00
#
_symmetry.space_group_name_H-M   'P 1'
#
loop_
_entity.id
_entity.type
_entity.pdbx_description
1 polymer ?
#
loop_
_entity_poly.entity_id
_entity_poly.type
_entity_poly.pdbx_seq_one_letter_code
_entity_poly.pdbx_strand_id
1 'polypeptide(L)'
;MKYIPGNIYVNTTISCLSEVVADIVSGWLMAVLGIRLSFLIAFVVGTAGGVMMIFLYNYNSAMAVFVLLSKFGIAFAFNTAYLATPMVFPVILTSTAFGLCNLIARFITIASPIIAELDNPIPMTAFSIAGVVGIACSLFVTDPRPKT
;
A
#
# COMPACT_ATOMS: atom_id res chain seq x y z
N MET A 1 8.06 8.24 -11.35
CA MET A 1 7.88 7.77 -12.74
C MET A 1 9.02 8.17 -13.69
N LYS A 2 10.02 8.88 -13.20
CA LYS A 2 11.18 9.37 -14.00
C LYS A 2 12.05 8.23 -14.60
N TYR A 3 11.91 7.00 -14.10
CA TYR A 3 12.80 5.87 -14.44
C TYR A 3 12.11 4.70 -15.17
N ILE A 4 10.84 4.86 -15.56
CA ILE A 4 10.12 3.80 -16.29
C ILE A 4 10.17 4.13 -17.78
N PRO A 5 10.82 3.30 -18.63
CA PRO A 5 10.81 3.49 -20.06
C PRO A 5 9.41 3.29 -20.61
N GLY A 6 8.90 4.27 -21.37
CA GLY A 6 7.59 4.20 -22.00
C GLY A 6 6.84 5.53 -22.00
N ASN A 7 5.67 5.53 -22.62
CA ASN A 7 4.81 6.70 -22.68
C ASN A 7 4.17 6.93 -21.29
N ILE A 8 4.40 8.12 -20.70
CA ILE A 8 3.90 8.50 -19.40
C ILE A 8 2.38 8.31 -19.27
N TYR A 9 1.64 8.64 -20.33
CA TYR A 9 0.17 8.50 -20.35
C TYR A 9 -0.27 7.05 -20.22
N VAL A 10 0.38 6.13 -20.95
CA VAL A 10 0.07 4.69 -20.90
C VAL A 10 0.39 4.14 -19.50
N ASN A 11 1.56 4.45 -18.95
CA ASN A 11 1.96 3.99 -17.63
C ASN A 11 1.03 4.51 -16.52
N THR A 12 0.57 5.77 -16.64
CA THR A 12 -0.38 6.34 -15.68
C THR A 12 -1.74 5.66 -15.80
N THR A 13 -2.24 5.43 -17.00
CA THR A 13 -3.54 4.76 -17.23
C THR A 13 -3.52 3.32 -16.67
N ILE A 14 -2.48 2.56 -16.96
CA ILE A 14 -2.31 1.20 -16.42
C ILE A 14 -2.24 1.22 -14.89
N SER A 15 -1.53 2.19 -14.31
CA SER A 15 -1.45 2.37 -12.87
C SER A 15 -2.82 2.64 -12.23
N CYS A 16 -3.63 3.54 -12.81
CA CYS A 16 -4.98 3.82 -12.33
C CYS A 16 -5.91 2.61 -12.45
N LEU A 17 -5.83 1.87 -13.55
CA LEU A 17 -6.61 0.64 -13.71
C LEU A 17 -6.23 -0.41 -12.66
N SER A 18 -4.93 -0.56 -12.39
CA SER A 18 -4.43 -1.44 -11.32
C SER A 18 -4.97 -1.05 -9.94
N GLU A 19 -5.08 0.24 -9.64
CA GLU A 19 -5.65 0.74 -8.39
C GLU A 19 -7.13 0.40 -8.26
N VAL A 20 -7.93 0.59 -9.31
CA VAL A 20 -9.36 0.22 -9.32
C VAL A 20 -9.54 -1.29 -9.08
N VAL A 21 -8.72 -2.13 -9.71
CA VAL A 21 -8.77 -3.58 -9.48
C VAL A 21 -8.38 -3.91 -8.03
N ALA A 22 -7.35 -3.24 -7.47
CA ALA A 22 -6.95 -3.42 -6.08
C ALA A 22 -8.08 -3.07 -5.11
N ASP A 23 -8.83 -2.00 -5.38
CA ASP A 23 -9.95 -1.56 -4.54
C ASP A 23 -11.09 -2.59 -4.52
N ILE A 24 -11.45 -3.13 -5.67
CA ILE A 24 -12.48 -4.17 -5.78
C ILE A 24 -12.05 -5.45 -5.06
N VAL A 25 -10.81 -5.90 -5.31
CA VAL A 25 -10.25 -7.12 -4.71
C VAL A 25 -10.12 -6.97 -3.19
N SER A 26 -9.70 -5.80 -2.70
CA SER A 26 -9.56 -5.55 -1.26
C SER A 26 -10.88 -5.63 -0.52
N GLY A 27 -11.96 -5.07 -1.09
CA GLY A 27 -13.29 -5.13 -0.51
C GLY A 27 -13.80 -6.58 -0.43
N TRP A 28 -13.61 -7.35 -1.49
CA TRP A 28 -14.01 -8.77 -1.50
C TRP A 28 -13.17 -9.62 -0.53
N LEU A 29 -11.85 -9.45 -0.56
CA LEU A 29 -10.94 -10.19 0.30
C LEU A 29 -11.19 -9.90 1.78
N MET A 30 -11.44 -8.63 2.12
CA MET A 30 -11.78 -8.23 3.47
C MET A 30 -13.10 -8.84 3.94
N ALA A 31 -14.08 -9.01 3.05
CA ALA A 31 -15.34 -9.66 3.37
C ALA A 31 -15.15 -11.15 3.72
N VAL A 32 -14.24 -11.83 3.01
CA VAL A 32 -14.01 -13.28 3.15
C VAL A 32 -12.99 -13.61 4.24
N LEU A 33 -11.82 -12.95 4.24
CA LEU A 33 -10.67 -13.30 5.09
C LEU A 33 -10.59 -12.51 6.39
N GLY A 34 -11.29 -11.40 6.50
CA GLY A 34 -11.21 -10.53 7.67
C GLY A 34 -10.14 -9.44 7.54
N ILE A 35 -10.14 -8.53 8.53
CA ILE A 35 -9.31 -7.32 8.52
C ILE A 35 -7.81 -7.68 8.59
N ARG A 36 -7.45 -8.55 9.54
CA ARG A 36 -6.04 -8.91 9.80
C ARG A 36 -5.36 -9.55 8.60
N LEU A 37 -5.99 -10.55 7.99
CA LEU A 37 -5.40 -11.26 6.85
C LEU A 37 -5.33 -10.37 5.60
N SER A 38 -6.32 -9.52 5.39
CA SER A 38 -6.31 -8.56 4.29
C SER A 38 -5.15 -7.59 4.39
N PHE A 39 -4.87 -7.04 5.58
CA PHE A 39 -3.69 -6.20 5.80
C PHE A 39 -2.38 -6.96 5.59
N LEU A 40 -2.26 -8.18 6.11
CA LEU A 40 -1.07 -9.00 5.91
C LEU A 40 -0.78 -9.23 4.43
N ILE A 41 -1.77 -9.65 3.66
CA ILE A 41 -1.64 -9.89 2.22
C ILE A 41 -1.22 -8.58 1.50
N ALA A 42 -1.88 -7.47 1.81
CA ALA A 42 -1.60 -6.18 1.21
C ALA A 42 -0.13 -5.75 1.41
N PHE A 43 0.34 -5.80 2.66
CA PHE A 43 1.70 -5.42 2.99
C PHE A 43 2.75 -6.41 2.47
N VAL A 44 2.47 -7.71 2.47
CA VAL A 44 3.37 -8.72 1.89
C VAL A 44 3.53 -8.50 0.40
N VAL A 45 2.44 -8.31 -0.34
CA VAL A 45 2.47 -8.05 -1.79
C VAL A 45 3.21 -6.75 -2.10
N GLY A 46 2.91 -5.66 -1.37
CA GLY A 46 3.57 -4.38 -1.54
C GLY A 46 5.06 -4.43 -1.24
N THR A 47 5.46 -5.08 -0.13
CA THR A 47 6.85 -5.22 0.28
C THR A 47 7.63 -6.13 -0.67
N ALA A 48 7.03 -7.25 -1.12
CA ALA A 48 7.65 -8.13 -2.11
C ALA A 48 7.95 -7.39 -3.42
N GLY A 49 7.00 -6.57 -3.90
CA GLY A 49 7.24 -5.71 -5.06
C GLY A 49 8.38 -4.72 -4.84
N GLY A 50 8.46 -4.08 -3.68
CA GLY A 50 9.54 -3.15 -3.32
C GLY A 50 10.91 -3.82 -3.23
N VAL A 51 10.99 -4.99 -2.60
CA VAL A 51 12.24 -5.76 -2.48
C VAL A 51 12.71 -6.25 -3.86
N MET A 52 11.79 -6.75 -4.70
CA MET A 52 12.14 -7.16 -6.05
C MET A 52 12.66 -6.02 -6.93
N MET A 53 12.16 -4.79 -6.72
CA MET A 53 12.72 -3.60 -7.39
C MET A 53 14.19 -3.38 -7.05
N ILE A 54 14.62 -3.65 -5.80
CA ILE A 54 16.03 -3.50 -5.38
C ILE A 54 16.92 -4.51 -6.11
N PHE A 55 16.47 -5.77 -6.20
CA PHE A 55 17.25 -6.84 -6.81
C PHE A 55 17.31 -6.78 -8.35
N LEU A 56 16.22 -6.35 -8.98
CA LEU A 56 16.10 -6.33 -10.45
C LEU A 56 16.27 -4.94 -11.06
N TYR A 57 16.95 -4.03 -10.38
CA TYR A 57 17.22 -2.66 -10.85
C TYR A 57 17.81 -2.61 -12.27
N ASN A 58 18.60 -3.61 -12.67
CA ASN A 58 19.24 -3.67 -13.98
C ASN A 58 18.34 -4.11 -15.16
N TYR A 59 17.10 -4.58 -14.88
CA TYR A 59 16.17 -5.06 -15.91
C TYR A 59 15.02 -4.08 -16.13
N ASN A 60 15.19 -3.15 -17.10
CA ASN A 60 14.23 -2.08 -17.38
C ASN A 60 12.78 -2.54 -17.61
N SER A 61 12.54 -3.67 -18.29
CA SER A 61 11.19 -4.16 -18.57
C SER A 61 10.50 -4.76 -17.34
N ALA A 62 11.27 -5.43 -16.47
CA ALA A 62 10.75 -6.02 -15.25
C ALA A 62 10.42 -4.96 -14.19
N MET A 63 11.14 -3.84 -14.17
CA MET A 63 10.97 -2.76 -13.21
C MET A 63 9.55 -2.18 -13.24
N ALA A 64 8.96 -2.00 -14.42
CA ALA A 64 7.59 -1.48 -14.56
C ALA A 64 6.55 -2.39 -13.89
N VAL A 65 6.70 -3.71 -14.03
CA VAL A 65 5.79 -4.70 -13.43
C VAL A 65 5.89 -4.68 -11.90
N PHE A 66 7.11 -4.59 -11.34
CA PHE A 66 7.29 -4.55 -9.89
C PHE A 66 6.81 -3.24 -9.26
N VAL A 67 6.94 -2.12 -9.98
CA VAL A 67 6.33 -0.84 -9.57
C VAL A 67 4.81 -0.97 -9.51
N LEU A 68 4.18 -1.59 -10.50
CA LEU A 68 2.73 -1.82 -10.51
C LEU A 68 2.31 -2.75 -9.35
N LEU A 69 3.07 -3.81 -9.10
CA LEU A 69 2.80 -4.74 -7.99
C LEU A 69 2.91 -4.06 -6.62
N SER A 70 3.95 -3.24 -6.42
CA SER A 70 4.09 -2.41 -5.21
C SER A 70 2.92 -1.45 -5.05
N LYS A 71 2.53 -0.75 -6.11
CA LYS A 71 1.39 0.17 -6.09
C LYS A 71 0.09 -0.55 -5.79
N PHE A 72 -0.13 -1.72 -6.40
CA PHE A 72 -1.28 -2.56 -6.10
C PHE A 72 -1.36 -2.92 -4.62
N GLY A 73 -0.25 -3.34 -4.01
CA GLY A 73 -0.18 -3.66 -2.58
C GLY A 73 -0.51 -2.47 -1.68
N ILE A 74 0.01 -1.26 -2.02
CA ILE A 74 -0.28 -0.04 -1.26
C ILE A 74 -1.75 0.35 -1.38
N ALA A 75 -2.31 0.38 -2.60
CA ALA A 75 -3.71 0.72 -2.83
C ALA A 75 -4.63 -0.24 -2.07
N PHE A 76 -4.30 -1.53 -2.11
CA PHE A 76 -5.01 -2.56 -1.36
C PHE A 76 -4.96 -2.31 0.16
N ALA A 77 -3.79 -2.02 0.74
CA ALA A 77 -3.63 -1.72 2.16
C ALA A 77 -4.41 -0.46 2.56
N PHE A 78 -4.36 0.58 1.73
CA PHE A 78 -5.04 1.83 1.94
C PHE A 78 -6.57 1.64 1.97
N ASN A 79 -7.13 0.97 0.98
CA ASN A 79 -8.56 0.68 0.93
C ASN A 79 -9.01 -0.20 2.10
N THR A 80 -8.22 -1.21 2.47
CA THR A 80 -8.48 -2.04 3.66
C THR A 80 -8.54 -1.19 4.94
N ALA A 81 -7.67 -0.18 5.09
CA ALA A 81 -7.68 0.74 6.23
C ALA A 81 -8.98 1.57 6.29
N TYR A 82 -9.44 2.07 5.13
CA TYR A 82 -10.71 2.80 5.04
C TYR A 82 -11.90 1.93 5.44
N LEU A 83 -11.94 0.69 4.98
CA LEU A 83 -13.02 -0.24 5.29
C LEU A 83 -12.97 -0.76 6.74
N ALA A 84 -11.76 -0.92 7.30
CA ALA A 84 -11.57 -1.41 8.67
C ALA A 84 -11.91 -0.36 9.73
N THR A 85 -11.68 0.92 9.46
CA THR A 85 -11.87 2.00 10.44
C THR A 85 -13.27 2.02 11.06
N PRO A 86 -14.38 1.97 10.30
CA PRO A 86 -15.72 1.95 10.89
C PRO A 86 -16.08 0.63 11.59
N MET A 87 -15.30 -0.43 11.37
CA MET A 87 -15.53 -1.71 12.06
C MET A 87 -14.79 -1.80 13.39
N VAL A 88 -13.67 -1.09 13.54
CA VAL A 88 -12.83 -1.10 14.74
C VAL A 88 -13.24 -0.03 15.74
N PHE A 89 -13.66 1.14 15.25
CA PHE A 89 -14.03 2.27 16.11
C PHE A 89 -15.55 2.40 16.24
N PRO A 90 -16.04 2.78 17.44
CA PRO A 90 -17.46 3.11 17.63
C PRO A 90 -17.84 4.30 16.73
N VAL A 91 -19.07 4.30 16.24
CA VAL A 91 -19.58 5.25 15.22
C VAL A 91 -19.29 6.72 15.59
N ILE A 92 -19.39 7.06 16.87
CA ILE A 92 -19.16 8.43 17.38
C ILE A 92 -17.70 8.88 17.18
N LEU A 93 -16.74 7.97 17.34
CA LEU A 93 -15.31 8.27 17.26
C LEU A 93 -14.69 7.99 15.88
N THR A 94 -15.40 7.27 15.02
CA THR A 94 -14.90 6.86 13.71
C THR A 94 -14.44 8.05 12.87
N SER A 95 -15.23 9.10 12.82
CA SER A 95 -14.92 10.30 12.02
C SER A 95 -13.67 11.03 12.54
N THR A 96 -13.56 11.17 13.86
CA THR A 96 -12.42 11.84 14.50
C THR A 96 -11.14 11.02 14.35
N ALA A 97 -11.21 9.70 14.60
CA ALA A 97 -10.08 8.79 14.43
C ALA A 97 -9.60 8.78 12.98
N PHE A 98 -10.52 8.71 12.03
CA PHE A 98 -10.22 8.76 10.61
C PHE A 98 -9.59 10.09 10.18
N GLY A 99 -10.12 11.22 10.67
CA GLY A 99 -9.55 12.54 10.41
C GLY A 99 -8.13 12.68 10.95
N LEU A 100 -7.87 12.20 12.17
CA LEU A 100 -6.54 12.24 12.78
C LEU A 100 -5.54 11.36 12.03
N CYS A 101 -5.92 10.13 11.66
CA CYS A 101 -5.07 9.25 10.85
C CYS A 101 -4.73 9.86 9.49
N ASN A 102 -5.71 10.48 8.82
CA ASN A 102 -5.49 11.19 7.56
C ASN A 102 -4.57 12.39 7.72
N LEU A 103 -4.70 13.15 8.80
CA LEU A 103 -3.82 14.28 9.10
C LEU A 103 -2.37 13.81 9.20
N ILE A 104 -2.09 12.78 10.00
CA ILE A 104 -0.75 12.20 10.16
C ILE A 104 -0.21 11.68 8.83
N ALA A 105 -1.04 10.97 8.05
CA ALA A 105 -0.67 10.46 6.74
C ALA A 105 -0.29 11.59 5.77
N ARG A 106 -0.99 12.74 5.81
CA ARG A 106 -0.66 13.91 5.00
C ARG A 106 0.68 14.54 5.36
N PHE A 107 1.02 14.63 6.65
CA PHE A 107 2.34 15.10 7.07
C PHE A 107 3.46 14.21 6.53
N ILE A 108 3.29 12.89 6.59
CA ILE A 108 4.25 11.94 6.02
C ILE A 108 4.34 12.08 4.50
N THR A 109 3.21 12.31 3.82
CA THR A 109 3.16 12.48 2.37
C THR A 109 3.92 13.73 1.90
N ILE A 110 3.98 14.81 2.71
CA ILE A 110 4.77 16.01 2.41
C ILE A 110 6.28 15.69 2.35
N ALA A 111 6.76 14.74 3.15
CA ALA A 111 8.15 14.30 3.12
C ALA A 111 8.46 13.38 1.92
N SER A 112 7.46 12.77 1.30
CA SER A 112 7.62 11.79 0.22
C SER A 112 8.35 12.33 -1.02
N PRO A 113 8.09 13.54 -1.54
CA PRO A 113 8.84 14.09 -2.67
C PRO A 113 10.32 14.26 -2.36
N ILE A 114 10.66 14.67 -1.14
CA ILE A 114 12.05 14.87 -0.70
C ILE A 114 12.80 13.54 -0.73
N ILE A 115 12.17 12.47 -0.23
CA ILE A 115 12.74 11.11 -0.25
C ILE A 115 12.86 10.59 -1.69
N ALA A 116 11.90 10.91 -2.55
CA ALA A 116 11.89 10.45 -3.94
C ALA A 116 12.96 11.13 -4.83
N GLU A 117 13.47 12.29 -4.43
CA GLU A 117 14.56 13.00 -5.12
C GLU A 117 15.96 12.49 -4.74
N LEU A 118 16.07 11.70 -3.66
CA LEU A 118 17.34 11.09 -3.27
C LEU A 118 17.76 10.02 -4.30
N ASP A 119 19.09 9.84 -4.42
CA ASP A 119 19.66 8.87 -5.34
C ASP A 119 19.24 7.43 -5.00
N ASN A 120 19.00 6.63 -6.04
CA ASN A 120 18.79 5.20 -5.87
C ASN A 120 20.03 4.54 -5.20
N PRO A 121 19.84 3.65 -4.19
CA PRO A 121 18.63 2.87 -3.84
C PRO A 121 17.83 3.39 -2.63
N ILE A 122 18.08 4.62 -2.13
CA ILE A 122 17.52 5.13 -0.86
C ILE A 122 15.98 5.10 -0.84
N PRO A 123 15.24 5.60 -1.85
CA PRO A 123 13.77 5.58 -1.81
C PRO A 123 13.19 4.16 -1.81
N MET A 124 13.85 3.21 -2.49
CA MET A 124 13.39 1.82 -2.55
C MET A 124 13.59 1.11 -1.19
N THR A 125 14.70 1.38 -0.51
CA THR A 125 14.97 0.81 0.82
C THR A 125 14.05 1.40 1.87
N ALA A 126 13.79 2.71 1.85
CA ALA A 126 12.83 3.36 2.74
C ALA A 126 11.42 2.78 2.59
N PHE A 127 10.98 2.54 1.35
CA PHE A 127 9.71 1.90 1.06
C PHE A 127 9.64 0.46 1.61
N SER A 128 10.69 -0.33 1.42
CA SER A 128 10.75 -1.72 1.91
C SER A 128 10.72 -1.77 3.44
N ILE A 129 11.43 -0.87 4.12
CA ILE A 129 11.40 -0.77 5.59
C ILE A 129 10.00 -0.41 6.08
N ALA A 130 9.34 0.57 5.46
CA ALA A 130 7.98 0.94 5.81
C ALA A 130 6.99 -0.23 5.61
N GLY A 131 7.17 -1.03 4.55
CA GLY A 131 6.38 -2.23 4.31
C GLY A 131 6.58 -3.30 5.40
N VAL A 132 7.81 -3.56 5.83
CA VAL A 132 8.12 -4.50 6.93
C VAL A 132 7.50 -4.04 8.25
N VAL A 133 7.59 -2.75 8.56
CA VAL A 133 6.90 -2.17 9.74
C VAL A 133 5.39 -2.36 9.63
N GLY A 134 4.82 -2.16 8.44
CA GLY A 134 3.40 -2.39 8.18
C GLY A 134 2.99 -3.86 8.42
N ILE A 135 3.80 -4.82 8.00
CA ILE A 135 3.58 -6.26 8.28
C ILE A 135 3.59 -6.50 9.79
N ALA A 136 4.59 -5.98 10.50
CA ALA A 136 4.69 -6.13 11.96
C ALA A 136 3.47 -5.53 12.67
N CYS A 137 3.05 -4.33 12.31
CA CYS A 137 1.85 -3.69 12.85
C CYS A 137 0.58 -4.49 12.53
N SER A 138 0.48 -5.07 11.35
CA SER A 138 -0.67 -5.90 10.94
C SER A 138 -0.85 -7.15 11.80
N LEU A 139 0.24 -7.70 12.35
CA LEU A 139 0.16 -8.85 13.27
C LEU A 139 -0.51 -8.50 14.59
N PHE A 140 -0.43 -7.25 15.02
CA PHE A 140 -1.07 -6.76 16.25
C PHE A 140 -2.55 -6.38 16.06
N VAL A 141 -3.01 -6.25 14.82
CA VAL A 141 -4.41 -5.95 14.54
C VAL A 141 -5.29 -7.14 14.96
N THR A 142 -6.20 -6.89 15.88
CA THR A 142 -7.18 -7.90 16.30
C THR A 142 -8.42 -7.80 15.44
N ASP A 143 -8.86 -8.93 14.90
CA ASP A 143 -10.10 -8.97 14.12
C ASP A 143 -11.31 -8.93 15.07
N PRO A 144 -12.17 -7.91 15.00
CA PRO A 144 -13.34 -7.79 15.88
C PRO A 144 -14.47 -8.77 15.52
N ARG A 145 -14.33 -9.54 14.43
CA ARG A 145 -15.36 -10.50 14.04
C ARG A 145 -15.30 -11.76 14.90
N PRO A 146 -16.44 -12.25 15.39
CA PRO A 146 -16.49 -13.56 16.02
C PRO A 146 -16.11 -14.62 14.96
N LYS A 147 -15.19 -15.50 15.31
CA LYS A 147 -14.87 -16.68 14.49
C LYS A 147 -16.11 -17.59 14.53
N THR A 148 -16.90 -17.57 13.47
CA THR A 148 -17.92 -18.59 13.23
C THR A 148 -17.28 -19.86 12.72
#